data_0b8108c4c2ca830c34f435d3fe402c8e
#
_entry.id   0b8108c4c2ca830c34f435d3fe402c8e
#
_cell.length_a   1.000
_cell.length_b   1.000
_cell.length_c   1.000
_cell.angle_alpha   90.00
_cell.angle_beta   90.00
_cell.angle_gamma   90.00
#
_symmetry.space_group_name_H-M   'P 1'
#
loop_
_entity.id
_entity.type
_entity.pdbx_description
1 polymer ?
#
loop_
_entity_poly.entity_id
_entity_poly.type
_entity_poly.pdbx_seq_one_letter_code
_entity_poly.pdbx_strand_id
1 'polypeptide(L)'
;MEEKKKTAREIIEGYDGPPVRIMEVCGTHTHEIFRLGIRKLLPEQVELISGPGCPVCVTQVGFIDEAIYLALEKQVTICTFGDLVRVPGTNMSLAGAREKGAKIRIVYSPADAKEYAKEHPKEQVAFLSVGFETTTPSACLSVKKAREEGLTNYSILTANKTMPQAYEALKGSADIFLYPGHVNAITGTKLCEELAKEGVSGVVAGFTAKELLTALAVALVRFQEGRPFFANCYPRVVTENGSPQAQKLVEEMMEPCDSEWRGLGVIKGSGMRLQEEWSAFDARKKYKIPPIQGKANPACRCGDVLQGKCKPSDCKVFGKVCTPQHPVGACMVSGEGACSAYYMYGGAEEMK
;
A
#
# COMPACT_ATOMS: atom_id res chain seq x y z
N MET A 1 -25.13 40.40 9.27
CA MET A 1 -25.53 39.12 8.65
C MET A 1 -24.34 38.16 8.86
N GLU A 2 -24.49 37.14 9.67
CA GLU A 2 -23.45 36.12 9.76
C GLU A 2 -23.37 35.40 8.39
N GLU A 3 -22.25 35.49 7.71
CA GLU A 3 -21.98 34.66 6.53
C GLU A 3 -22.12 33.19 6.91
N LYS A 4 -23.09 32.52 6.34
CA LYS A 4 -23.30 31.08 6.56
C LYS A 4 -22.06 30.35 6.08
N LYS A 5 -21.26 29.78 6.99
CA LYS A 5 -20.08 29.01 6.65
C LYS A 5 -20.47 27.90 5.69
N LYS A 6 -19.81 27.87 4.51
CA LYS A 6 -20.00 26.81 3.52
C LYS A 6 -19.59 25.46 4.10
N THR A 7 -20.34 24.43 3.82
CA THR A 7 -19.98 23.05 4.14
C THR A 7 -18.85 22.56 3.22
N ALA A 8 -18.13 21.51 3.62
CA ALA A 8 -17.07 20.93 2.77
C ALA A 8 -17.59 20.51 1.39
N ARG A 9 -18.82 20.00 1.32
CA ARG A 9 -19.48 19.64 0.07
C ARG A 9 -19.75 20.88 -0.80
N GLU A 10 -20.30 21.93 -0.26
CA GLU A 10 -20.56 23.18 -0.98
C GLU A 10 -19.27 23.84 -1.48
N ILE A 11 -18.15 23.68 -0.75
CA ILE A 11 -16.82 24.15 -1.19
C ILE A 11 -16.34 23.34 -2.40
N ILE A 12 -16.46 22.01 -2.34
CA ILE A 12 -16.03 21.12 -3.43
C ILE A 12 -16.87 21.36 -4.69
N GLU A 13 -18.20 21.28 -4.58
CA GLU A 13 -19.11 21.47 -5.71
C GLU A 13 -19.02 22.87 -6.33
N GLY A 14 -18.70 23.89 -5.52
CA GLY A 14 -18.54 25.28 -5.95
C GLY A 14 -17.10 25.67 -6.29
N TYR A 15 -16.18 24.74 -6.45
CA TYR A 15 -14.80 25.06 -6.81
C TYR A 15 -14.72 25.59 -8.25
N ASP A 16 -14.22 26.81 -8.40
CA ASP A 16 -14.05 27.52 -9.66
C ASP A 16 -12.59 27.90 -9.96
N GLY A 17 -11.65 27.31 -9.20
CA GLY A 17 -10.21 27.51 -9.34
C GLY A 17 -9.61 26.82 -10.55
N PRO A 18 -8.27 26.90 -10.72
CA PRO A 18 -7.56 26.25 -11.82
C PRO A 18 -7.69 24.72 -11.78
N PRO A 19 -7.49 24.03 -12.92
CA PRO A 19 -7.45 22.58 -12.95
C PRO A 19 -6.45 22.04 -11.92
N VAL A 20 -6.85 21.00 -11.19
CA VAL A 20 -6.04 20.39 -10.12
C VAL A 20 -6.13 18.87 -10.13
N ARG A 21 -4.98 18.23 -10.01
CA ARG A 21 -4.84 16.78 -9.90
C ARG A 21 -4.45 16.41 -8.47
N ILE A 22 -5.29 15.63 -7.82
CA ILE A 22 -5.08 15.16 -6.44
C ILE A 22 -4.79 13.66 -6.48
N MET A 23 -3.61 13.24 -6.03
CA MET A 23 -3.25 11.81 -6.00
C MET A 23 -3.56 11.20 -4.63
N GLU A 24 -4.38 10.16 -4.65
CA GLU A 24 -4.65 9.29 -3.50
C GLU A 24 -3.46 8.35 -3.29
N VAL A 25 -2.56 8.65 -2.36
CA VAL A 25 -1.43 7.76 -2.04
C VAL A 25 -1.77 6.79 -0.90
N CYS A 26 -3.02 6.32 -0.89
CA CYS A 26 -3.56 5.37 0.06
C CYS A 26 -4.65 4.51 -0.59
N GLY A 27 -4.49 3.18 -0.54
CA GLY A 27 -5.47 2.26 -1.12
C GLY A 27 -6.83 2.33 -0.43
N THR A 28 -6.86 2.50 0.89
CA THR A 28 -8.10 2.68 1.65
C THR A 28 -8.82 3.98 1.23
N HIS A 29 -8.09 5.07 0.96
CA HIS A 29 -8.71 6.31 0.43
C HIS A 29 -9.34 6.05 -0.93
N THR A 30 -8.62 5.40 -1.86
CA THR A 30 -9.16 5.04 -3.18
C THR A 30 -10.43 4.23 -3.05
N HIS A 31 -10.42 3.17 -2.23
CA HIS A 31 -11.60 2.35 -1.97
C HIS A 31 -12.78 3.16 -1.44
N GLU A 32 -12.56 3.96 -0.36
CA GLU A 32 -13.63 4.71 0.29
C GLU A 32 -14.18 5.83 -0.60
N ILE A 33 -13.32 6.54 -1.33
CA ILE A 33 -13.74 7.59 -2.28
C ILE A 33 -14.67 7.03 -3.36
N PHE A 34 -14.36 5.83 -3.89
CA PHE A 34 -15.24 5.15 -4.83
C PHE A 34 -16.53 4.67 -4.17
N ARG A 35 -16.41 3.96 -3.04
CA ARG A 35 -17.57 3.41 -2.31
C ARG A 35 -18.58 4.48 -1.88
N LEU A 36 -18.08 5.64 -1.48
CA LEU A 36 -18.89 6.78 -1.05
C LEU A 36 -19.37 7.66 -2.22
N GLY A 37 -18.94 7.40 -3.44
CA GLY A 37 -19.31 8.16 -4.63
C GLY A 37 -18.79 9.60 -4.62
N ILE A 38 -17.71 9.89 -3.90
CA ILE A 38 -17.13 11.24 -3.75
C ILE A 38 -16.71 11.82 -5.10
N ARG A 39 -16.21 11.00 -6.04
CA ARG A 39 -15.83 11.44 -7.39
C ARG A 39 -16.96 12.15 -8.14
N LYS A 40 -18.22 11.76 -7.91
CA LYS A 40 -19.40 12.37 -8.54
C LYS A 40 -19.73 13.78 -8.05
N LEU A 41 -19.13 14.19 -6.93
CA LEU A 41 -19.29 15.54 -6.36
C LEU A 41 -18.25 16.53 -6.90
N LEU A 42 -17.22 16.02 -7.61
CA LEU A 42 -16.12 16.85 -8.07
C LEU A 42 -16.49 17.55 -9.38
N PRO A 43 -16.22 18.87 -9.49
CA PRO A 43 -16.33 19.58 -10.76
C PRO A 43 -15.25 19.12 -11.75
N GLU A 44 -15.46 19.36 -13.04
CA GLU A 44 -14.62 18.84 -14.14
C GLU A 44 -13.13 19.19 -14.01
N GLN A 45 -12.81 20.33 -13.39
CA GLN A 45 -11.41 20.77 -13.19
C GLN A 45 -10.70 20.05 -12.03
N VAL A 46 -11.40 19.22 -11.24
CA VAL A 46 -10.79 18.47 -10.12
C VAL A 46 -10.68 17.00 -10.49
N GLU A 47 -9.46 16.54 -10.73
CA GLU A 47 -9.17 15.14 -11.04
C GLU A 47 -8.59 14.42 -9.82
N LEU A 48 -9.25 13.34 -9.37
CA LEU A 48 -8.65 12.38 -8.44
C LEU A 48 -7.95 11.27 -9.22
N ILE A 49 -6.70 11.01 -8.87
CA ILE A 49 -5.90 9.92 -9.46
C ILE A 49 -5.42 8.97 -8.37
N SER A 50 -5.50 7.67 -8.67
CA SER A 50 -5.03 6.65 -7.74
C SER A 50 -3.52 6.47 -7.85
N GLY A 51 -2.83 6.58 -6.72
CA GLY A 51 -1.40 6.39 -6.60
C GLY A 51 -1.01 5.04 -5.97
N PRO A 52 0.27 4.83 -5.62
CA PRO A 52 0.81 3.55 -5.13
C PRO A 52 0.52 3.31 -3.63
N GLY A 53 -0.72 3.52 -3.20
CA GLY A 53 -1.13 3.46 -1.80
C GLY A 53 -1.51 2.06 -1.27
N CYS A 54 -1.51 1.03 -2.11
CA CYS A 54 -1.83 -0.34 -1.70
C CYS A 54 -0.55 -1.20 -1.68
N PRO A 55 -0.12 -1.74 -0.53
CA PRO A 55 1.13 -2.50 -0.42
C PRO A 55 1.13 -3.78 -1.26
N VAL A 56 -0.01 -4.45 -1.41
CA VAL A 56 -0.15 -5.62 -2.29
C VAL A 56 0.06 -5.24 -3.75
N CYS A 57 -0.50 -4.10 -4.16
CA CYS A 57 -0.44 -3.63 -5.55
C CYS A 57 0.99 -3.26 -5.99
N VAL A 58 1.78 -2.69 -5.09
CA VAL A 58 3.16 -2.26 -5.36
C VAL A 58 4.20 -3.35 -5.12
N THR A 59 3.81 -4.50 -4.56
CA THR A 59 4.72 -5.62 -4.35
C THR A 59 5.11 -6.24 -5.69
N GLN A 60 6.41 -6.41 -5.92
CA GLN A 60 6.98 -6.95 -7.15
C GLN A 60 6.60 -8.42 -7.36
N VAL A 61 6.58 -8.85 -8.63
CA VAL A 61 6.21 -10.23 -9.00
C VAL A 61 7.19 -11.24 -8.42
N GLY A 62 8.48 -10.93 -8.42
CA GLY A 62 9.53 -11.80 -7.89
C GLY A 62 9.32 -12.19 -6.42
N PHE A 63 8.70 -11.33 -5.62
CA PHE A 63 8.35 -11.67 -4.23
C PHE A 63 7.33 -12.82 -4.13
N ILE A 64 6.36 -12.84 -5.03
CA ILE A 64 5.40 -13.95 -5.10
C ILE A 64 6.10 -15.23 -5.55
N ASP A 65 7.02 -15.11 -6.51
CA ASP A 65 7.82 -16.26 -6.98
C ASP A 65 8.77 -16.78 -5.89
N GLU A 66 9.38 -15.90 -5.07
CA GLU A 66 10.15 -16.30 -3.87
C GLU A 66 9.28 -17.09 -2.86
N ALA A 67 8.06 -16.63 -2.61
CA ALA A 67 7.14 -17.31 -1.72
C ALA A 67 6.72 -18.68 -2.26
N ILE A 68 6.50 -18.80 -3.58
CA ILE A 68 6.22 -20.07 -4.25
C ILE A 68 7.41 -21.02 -4.16
N TYR A 69 8.63 -20.50 -4.39
CA TYR A 69 9.87 -21.26 -4.25
C TYR A 69 10.03 -21.83 -2.83
N LEU A 70 9.79 -21.00 -1.80
CA LEU A 70 9.80 -21.45 -0.41
C LEU A 70 8.81 -22.60 -0.17
N ALA A 71 7.59 -22.45 -0.69
CA ALA A 71 6.52 -23.41 -0.46
C ALA A 71 6.77 -24.75 -1.17
N LEU A 72 7.20 -24.73 -2.43
CA LEU A 72 7.34 -25.95 -3.26
C LEU A 72 8.72 -26.58 -3.13
N GLU A 73 9.80 -25.79 -3.16
CA GLU A 73 11.17 -26.32 -3.18
C GLU A 73 11.74 -26.52 -1.78
N LYS A 74 11.35 -25.66 -0.83
CA LYS A 74 11.84 -25.73 0.56
C LYS A 74 10.84 -26.36 1.51
N GLN A 75 9.63 -26.70 1.05
CA GLN A 75 8.56 -27.29 1.85
C GLN A 75 8.20 -26.46 3.09
N VAL A 76 8.34 -25.14 2.97
CA VAL A 76 8.00 -24.17 4.03
C VAL A 76 6.51 -23.88 3.98
N THR A 77 5.83 -23.94 5.10
CA THR A 77 4.45 -23.47 5.22
C THR A 77 4.41 -21.95 5.13
N ILE A 78 3.73 -21.44 4.12
CA ILE A 78 3.58 -20.00 3.91
C ILE A 78 2.33 -19.51 4.63
N CYS A 79 2.53 -18.59 5.58
CA CYS A 79 1.47 -17.85 6.22
C CYS A 79 1.35 -16.46 5.57
N THR A 80 0.14 -16.06 5.16
CA THR A 80 -0.06 -14.83 4.40
C THR A 80 -1.44 -14.24 4.60
N PHE A 81 -1.59 -12.94 4.33
CA PHE A 81 -2.91 -12.31 4.19
C PHE A 81 -3.65 -12.86 2.96
N GLY A 82 -4.99 -12.89 3.05
CA GLY A 82 -5.84 -13.51 2.05
C GLY A 82 -5.65 -12.96 0.63
N ASP A 83 -5.45 -11.66 0.50
CA ASP A 83 -5.26 -10.99 -0.79
C ASP A 83 -4.06 -11.56 -1.57
N LEU A 84 -2.93 -11.79 -0.90
CA LEU A 84 -1.72 -12.27 -1.55
C LEU A 84 -1.86 -13.66 -2.19
N VAL A 85 -2.80 -14.47 -1.72
CA VAL A 85 -3.00 -15.86 -2.23
C VAL A 85 -3.31 -15.88 -3.73
N ARG A 86 -4.03 -14.85 -4.22
CA ARG A 86 -4.44 -14.75 -5.64
C ARG A 86 -3.57 -13.82 -6.48
N VAL A 87 -2.60 -13.13 -5.88
CA VAL A 87 -1.69 -12.24 -6.64
C VAL A 87 -0.88 -13.07 -7.62
N PRO A 88 -0.88 -12.71 -8.92
CA PRO A 88 -0.09 -13.44 -9.91
C PRO A 88 1.41 -13.27 -9.68
N GLY A 89 2.13 -14.38 -9.60
CA GLY A 89 3.57 -14.48 -9.85
C GLY A 89 3.86 -14.60 -11.36
N THR A 90 5.09 -14.97 -11.72
CA THR A 90 5.49 -15.15 -13.13
C THR A 90 4.68 -16.24 -13.82
N ASN A 91 4.54 -17.39 -13.19
CA ASN A 91 3.92 -18.58 -13.80
C ASN A 91 2.62 -18.99 -13.10
N MET A 92 2.47 -18.67 -11.82
CA MET A 92 1.29 -19.03 -11.02
C MET A 92 1.15 -18.10 -9.81
N SER A 93 0.03 -18.19 -9.12
CA SER A 93 -0.20 -17.58 -7.81
C SER A 93 0.08 -18.59 -6.67
N LEU A 94 0.01 -18.13 -5.41
CA LEU A 94 0.04 -19.04 -4.26
C LEU A 94 -1.16 -20.01 -4.26
N ALA A 95 -2.32 -19.59 -4.80
CA ALA A 95 -3.46 -20.50 -5.00
C ALA A 95 -3.09 -21.66 -5.94
N GLY A 96 -2.45 -21.37 -7.08
CA GLY A 96 -1.96 -22.38 -8.00
C GLY A 96 -0.85 -23.26 -7.40
N ALA A 97 0.00 -22.69 -6.54
CA ALA A 97 1.01 -23.48 -5.82
C ALA A 97 0.36 -24.45 -4.82
N ARG A 98 -0.77 -24.06 -4.18
CA ARG A 98 -1.54 -24.95 -3.29
C ARG A 98 -2.06 -26.18 -4.03
N GLU A 99 -2.53 -26.03 -5.26
CA GLU A 99 -2.97 -27.15 -6.11
C GLU A 99 -1.83 -28.13 -6.43
N LYS A 100 -0.57 -27.66 -6.36
CA LYS A 100 0.65 -28.47 -6.50
C LYS A 100 1.21 -29.00 -5.17
N GLY A 101 0.46 -28.89 -4.08
CA GLY A 101 0.81 -29.43 -2.78
C GLY A 101 1.51 -28.43 -1.85
N ALA A 102 1.64 -27.16 -2.21
CA ALA A 102 2.19 -26.16 -1.30
C ALA A 102 1.28 -25.93 -0.08
N LYS A 103 1.88 -25.84 1.10
CA LYS A 103 1.18 -25.51 2.33
C LYS A 103 1.03 -23.98 2.44
N ILE A 104 -0.17 -23.48 2.15
CA ILE A 104 -0.50 -22.04 2.21
C ILE A 104 -1.59 -21.83 3.27
N ARG A 105 -1.31 -21.01 4.28
CA ARG A 105 -2.22 -20.69 5.37
C ARG A 105 -2.56 -19.19 5.36
N ILE A 106 -3.84 -18.88 5.32
CA ILE A 106 -4.33 -17.51 5.47
C ILE A 106 -4.35 -17.18 6.96
N VAL A 107 -3.77 -16.05 7.31
CA VAL A 107 -3.71 -15.49 8.67
C VAL A 107 -4.14 -14.03 8.64
N TYR A 108 -4.54 -13.49 9.78
CA TYR A 108 -4.99 -12.11 9.94
C TYR A 108 -3.91 -11.21 10.54
N SER A 109 -2.86 -11.82 11.12
CA SER A 109 -1.74 -11.08 11.70
C SER A 109 -0.44 -11.89 11.63
N PRO A 110 0.74 -11.22 11.74
CA PRO A 110 2.01 -11.91 11.93
C PRO A 110 2.05 -12.75 13.23
N ALA A 111 1.29 -12.34 14.24
CA ALA A 111 1.17 -13.08 15.50
C ALA A 111 0.53 -14.46 15.29
N ASP A 112 -0.51 -14.56 14.45
CA ASP A 112 -1.16 -15.84 14.14
C ASP A 112 -0.17 -16.79 13.44
N ALA A 113 0.69 -16.25 12.55
CA ALA A 113 1.73 -17.05 11.89
C ALA A 113 2.78 -17.56 12.89
N LYS A 114 3.16 -16.72 13.88
CA LYS A 114 4.08 -17.08 14.95
C LYS A 114 3.48 -18.16 15.85
N GLU A 115 2.21 -18.00 16.25
CA GLU A 115 1.51 -19.02 17.07
C GLU A 115 1.37 -20.34 16.31
N TYR A 116 1.05 -20.29 15.01
CA TYR A 116 1.03 -21.50 14.19
C TYR A 116 2.39 -22.21 14.18
N ALA A 117 3.51 -21.47 14.06
CA ALA A 117 4.84 -22.06 14.12
C ALA A 117 5.11 -22.73 15.48
N LYS A 118 4.65 -22.14 16.58
CA LYS A 118 4.76 -22.67 17.94
C LYS A 118 3.97 -23.98 18.13
N GLU A 119 2.76 -24.04 17.59
CA GLU A 119 1.89 -25.21 17.63
C GLU A 119 2.38 -26.35 16.72
N HIS A 120 3.19 -26.02 15.70
CA HIS A 120 3.69 -26.97 14.69
C HIS A 120 5.23 -27.02 14.65
N PRO A 121 5.90 -27.44 15.72
CA PRO A 121 7.38 -27.33 15.85
C PRO A 121 8.16 -28.15 14.81
N LYS A 122 7.53 -29.09 14.12
CA LYS A 122 8.14 -29.87 13.04
C LYS A 122 8.01 -29.20 11.66
N GLU A 123 7.20 -28.17 11.53
CA GLU A 123 7.02 -27.43 10.27
C GLU A 123 7.87 -26.17 10.27
N GLN A 124 8.50 -25.89 9.14
CA GLN A 124 9.10 -24.57 8.91
C GLN A 124 8.02 -23.60 8.44
N VAL A 125 7.98 -22.42 8.99
CA VAL A 125 6.93 -21.43 8.73
C VAL A 125 7.56 -20.11 8.30
N ALA A 126 7.06 -19.55 7.21
CA ALA A 126 7.42 -18.21 6.76
C ALA A 126 6.16 -17.33 6.63
N PHE A 127 6.17 -16.18 7.30
CA PHE A 127 5.14 -15.17 7.13
C PHE A 127 5.51 -14.20 6.00
N LEU A 128 4.61 -13.96 5.06
CA LEU A 128 4.79 -12.97 4.01
C LEU A 128 4.52 -11.57 4.57
N SER A 129 5.58 -10.86 4.91
CA SER A 129 5.50 -9.52 5.48
C SER A 129 5.42 -8.47 4.38
N VAL A 130 4.19 -8.20 3.94
CA VAL A 130 3.84 -7.16 2.95
C VAL A 130 3.10 -6.03 3.66
N GLY A 131 3.57 -4.80 3.49
CA GLY A 131 2.95 -3.66 4.14
C GLY A 131 3.78 -2.38 4.07
N PHE A 132 3.18 -1.32 4.54
CA PHE A 132 3.83 -0.05 4.78
C PHE A 132 4.15 0.14 6.28
N GLU A 133 4.39 1.37 6.71
CA GLU A 133 4.71 1.72 8.09
C GLU A 133 3.66 1.23 9.11
N THR A 134 2.42 1.08 8.68
CA THR A 134 1.31 0.61 9.53
C THR A 134 1.44 -0.85 9.97
N THR A 135 2.01 -1.71 9.14
CA THR A 135 2.07 -3.15 9.37
C THR A 135 3.45 -3.65 9.75
N THR A 136 4.50 -2.91 9.40
CA THR A 136 5.90 -3.25 9.72
C THR A 136 6.15 -3.47 11.22
N PRO A 137 5.62 -2.63 12.15
CA PRO A 137 5.82 -2.84 13.59
C PRO A 137 5.27 -4.18 14.10
N SER A 138 4.13 -4.64 13.57
CA SER A 138 3.55 -5.91 13.98
C SER A 138 4.37 -7.11 13.52
N ALA A 139 4.99 -7.02 12.33
CA ALA A 139 5.93 -8.03 11.84
C ALA A 139 7.19 -8.07 12.72
N CYS A 140 7.76 -6.91 13.08
CA CYS A 140 8.86 -6.81 14.03
C CYS A 140 8.50 -7.43 15.37
N LEU A 141 7.34 -7.08 15.93
CA LEU A 141 6.91 -7.62 17.21
C LEU A 141 6.77 -9.16 17.18
N SER A 142 6.26 -9.74 16.09
CA SER A 142 6.15 -11.19 15.94
C SER A 142 7.51 -11.88 15.95
N VAL A 143 8.52 -11.30 15.28
CA VAL A 143 9.91 -11.80 15.27
C VAL A 143 10.54 -11.68 16.65
N LYS A 144 10.37 -10.53 17.32
CA LYS A 144 10.87 -10.32 18.70
C LYS A 144 10.30 -11.35 19.65
N LYS A 145 8.98 -11.58 19.59
CA LYS A 145 8.31 -12.61 20.41
C LYS A 145 8.77 -14.02 20.06
N ALA A 146 8.96 -14.35 18.78
CA ALA A 146 9.48 -15.65 18.37
C ALA A 146 10.89 -15.91 18.95
N ARG A 147 11.78 -14.88 18.98
CA ARG A 147 13.09 -14.97 19.62
C ARG A 147 12.99 -15.16 21.13
N GLU A 148 12.15 -14.38 21.81
CA GLU A 148 11.92 -14.50 23.26
C GLU A 148 11.38 -15.89 23.66
N GLU A 149 10.55 -16.49 22.79
CA GLU A 149 9.99 -17.84 23.00
C GLU A 149 10.89 -18.98 22.48
N GLY A 150 12.07 -18.67 21.93
CA GLY A 150 13.03 -19.65 21.43
C GLY A 150 12.58 -20.41 20.17
N LEU A 151 11.67 -19.83 19.37
CA LEU A 151 11.20 -20.45 18.14
C LEU A 151 12.28 -20.39 17.06
N THR A 152 12.66 -21.56 16.55
CA THR A 152 13.65 -21.67 15.46
C THR A 152 13.03 -21.97 14.09
N ASN A 153 11.76 -22.33 14.07
CA ASN A 153 11.01 -22.71 12.88
C ASN A 153 10.17 -21.59 12.28
N TYR A 154 10.16 -20.39 12.88
CA TYR A 154 9.50 -19.19 12.35
C TYR A 154 10.46 -18.30 11.56
N SER A 155 9.97 -17.63 10.55
CA SER A 155 10.69 -16.62 9.78
C SER A 155 9.71 -15.66 9.07
N ILE A 156 10.22 -14.54 8.58
CA ILE A 156 9.45 -13.62 7.73
C ILE A 156 10.14 -13.43 6.38
N LEU A 157 9.37 -13.38 5.32
CA LEU A 157 9.83 -12.94 4.00
C LEU A 157 9.34 -11.49 3.81
N THR A 158 10.28 -10.54 3.77
CA THR A 158 9.94 -9.11 3.80
C THR A 158 9.74 -8.52 2.41
N ALA A 159 8.65 -7.79 2.22
CA ALA A 159 8.42 -6.82 1.16
C ALA A 159 7.83 -5.53 1.76
N ASN A 160 8.18 -5.24 3.00
CA ASN A 160 7.79 -4.01 3.66
C ASN A 160 8.43 -2.81 2.94
N LYS A 161 7.64 -1.77 2.74
CA LYS A 161 8.03 -0.55 2.01
C LYS A 161 7.72 0.67 2.87
N THR A 162 8.37 1.78 2.54
CA THR A 162 8.16 3.06 3.21
C THR A 162 7.73 4.13 2.21
N MET A 163 6.78 4.95 2.61
CA MET A 163 6.16 5.95 1.73
C MET A 163 7.02 7.18 1.42
N PRO A 164 7.93 7.65 2.29
CA PRO A 164 8.71 8.85 2.04
C PRO A 164 9.38 8.90 0.66
N GLN A 165 10.12 7.87 0.32
CA GLN A 165 10.86 7.77 -0.96
C GLN A 165 9.92 7.62 -2.16
N ALA A 166 8.72 7.05 -1.94
CA ALA A 166 7.70 6.98 -2.98
C ALA A 166 7.10 8.36 -3.26
N TYR A 167 6.89 9.21 -2.25
CA TYR A 167 6.45 10.59 -2.45
C TYR A 167 7.45 11.39 -3.27
N GLU A 168 8.76 11.23 -2.96
CA GLU A 168 9.84 11.83 -3.74
C GLU A 168 9.81 11.37 -5.21
N ALA A 169 9.68 10.07 -5.45
CA ALA A 169 9.62 9.50 -6.79
C ALA A 169 8.38 9.93 -7.59
N LEU A 170 7.35 10.41 -6.91
CA LEU A 170 6.09 10.87 -7.51
C LEU A 170 5.99 12.40 -7.63
N LYS A 171 7.03 13.16 -7.24
CA LYS A 171 7.03 14.62 -7.42
C LYS A 171 6.70 14.99 -8.87
N GLY A 172 5.79 15.94 -9.03
CA GLY A 172 5.33 16.40 -10.35
C GLY A 172 4.31 15.50 -11.05
N SER A 173 3.92 14.36 -10.47
CA SER A 173 2.85 13.52 -11.03
C SER A 173 1.44 14.00 -10.68
N ALA A 174 1.31 14.83 -9.65
CA ALA A 174 0.08 15.47 -9.20
C ALA A 174 0.39 16.82 -8.54
N ASP A 175 -0.64 17.66 -8.39
CA ASP A 175 -0.52 18.96 -7.73
C ASP A 175 -0.61 18.83 -6.22
N ILE A 176 -1.39 17.85 -5.74
CA ILE A 176 -1.63 17.62 -4.30
C ILE A 176 -1.59 16.12 -4.01
N PHE A 177 -0.96 15.71 -2.91
CA PHE A 177 -1.07 14.37 -2.38
C PHE A 177 -2.12 14.29 -1.25
N LEU A 178 -3.01 13.30 -1.35
CA LEU A 178 -3.89 12.89 -0.26
C LEU A 178 -3.18 11.83 0.56
N TYR A 179 -2.48 12.27 1.63
CA TYR A 179 -1.64 11.41 2.46
C TYR A 179 -2.46 10.45 3.34
N PRO A 180 -1.99 9.21 3.52
CA PRO A 180 -2.68 8.18 4.27
C PRO A 180 -2.65 8.43 5.78
N GLY A 181 -3.80 8.68 6.39
CA GLY A 181 -3.92 8.92 7.83
C GLY A 181 -3.32 7.80 8.69
N HIS A 182 -3.45 6.54 8.27
CA HIS A 182 -2.86 5.41 8.99
C HIS A 182 -1.32 5.42 8.99
N VAL A 183 -0.68 5.73 7.85
CA VAL A 183 0.79 5.86 7.78
C VAL A 183 1.24 7.00 8.67
N ASN A 184 0.58 8.17 8.53
CA ASN A 184 0.95 9.35 9.34
C ASN A 184 0.63 9.17 10.84
N ALA A 185 -0.27 8.27 11.23
CA ALA A 185 -0.45 7.88 12.63
C ALA A 185 0.81 7.20 13.22
N ILE A 186 1.60 6.55 12.37
CA ILE A 186 2.88 5.93 12.76
C ILE A 186 4.04 6.91 12.61
N THR A 187 4.15 7.58 11.45
CA THR A 187 5.31 8.41 11.10
C THR A 187 5.25 9.86 11.59
N GLY A 188 4.04 10.37 11.91
CA GLY A 188 3.83 11.79 12.22
C GLY A 188 3.66 12.65 10.98
N THR A 189 3.77 13.98 11.17
CA THR A 189 3.54 14.98 10.10
C THR A 189 4.81 15.62 9.57
N LYS A 190 5.94 15.51 10.28
CA LYS A 190 7.18 16.25 9.97
C LYS A 190 7.64 16.12 8.53
N LEU A 191 7.65 14.88 8.01
CA LEU A 191 8.05 14.64 6.62
C LEU A 191 7.13 15.36 5.63
N CYS A 192 5.80 15.31 5.84
CA CYS A 192 4.85 15.97 4.94
C CYS A 192 5.00 17.50 4.97
N GLU A 193 5.38 18.05 6.12
CA GLU A 193 5.71 19.48 6.30
C GLU A 193 6.99 19.85 5.56
N GLU A 194 8.01 18.98 5.60
CA GLU A 194 9.26 19.14 4.84
C GLU A 194 9.02 19.09 3.34
N LEU A 195 8.25 18.12 2.88
CA LEU A 195 7.85 18.01 1.47
C LEU A 195 7.09 19.26 0.98
N ALA A 196 6.27 19.87 1.83
CA ALA A 196 5.61 21.13 1.50
C ALA A 196 6.61 22.28 1.32
N LYS A 197 7.66 22.36 2.14
CA LYS A 197 8.74 23.36 1.98
C LYS A 197 9.53 23.14 0.68
N GLU A 198 9.56 21.91 0.18
CA GLU A 198 10.18 21.53 -1.09
C GLU A 198 9.24 21.63 -2.31
N GLY A 199 8.05 22.18 -2.12
CA GLY A 199 7.10 22.43 -3.22
C GLY A 199 6.04 21.36 -3.43
N VAL A 200 5.94 20.35 -2.54
CA VAL A 200 4.95 19.27 -2.65
C VAL A 200 3.75 19.55 -1.73
N SER A 201 2.63 19.93 -2.32
CA SER A 201 1.40 20.15 -1.56
C SER A 201 0.75 18.84 -1.13
N GLY A 202 0.14 18.83 0.07
CA GLY A 202 -0.59 17.66 0.52
C GLY A 202 -1.43 17.86 1.76
N VAL A 203 -2.39 16.96 1.92
CA VAL A 203 -3.28 16.91 3.08
C VAL A 203 -3.33 15.49 3.64
N VAL A 204 -3.26 15.36 4.96
CA VAL A 204 -3.53 14.08 5.63
C VAL A 204 -5.03 13.96 5.85
N ALA A 205 -5.61 12.83 5.44
CA ALA A 205 -7.03 12.56 5.63
C ALA A 205 -7.30 11.31 6.48
N GLY A 206 -8.44 11.32 7.18
CA GLY A 206 -9.05 10.11 7.72
C GLY A 206 -9.87 9.37 6.66
N PHE A 207 -10.78 8.49 7.08
CA PHE A 207 -11.39 7.51 6.19
C PHE A 207 -12.92 7.59 6.13
N THR A 208 -13.54 8.39 6.98
CA THR A 208 -14.99 8.62 6.92
C THR A 208 -15.34 9.63 5.81
N ALA A 209 -16.58 9.60 5.33
CA ALA A 209 -17.06 10.57 4.34
C ALA A 209 -16.79 12.02 4.77
N LYS A 210 -17.03 12.35 6.04
CA LYS A 210 -16.79 13.69 6.59
C LYS A 210 -15.31 14.07 6.53
N GLU A 211 -14.41 13.17 6.91
CA GLU A 211 -12.96 13.42 6.93
C GLU A 211 -12.41 13.59 5.52
N LEU A 212 -12.84 12.73 4.57
CA LEU A 212 -12.43 12.82 3.17
C LEU A 212 -12.93 14.11 2.52
N LEU A 213 -14.21 14.45 2.67
CA LEU A 213 -14.75 15.70 2.15
C LEU A 213 -14.06 16.92 2.77
N THR A 214 -13.80 16.90 4.09
CA THR A 214 -13.08 17.99 4.74
C THR A 214 -11.66 18.14 4.18
N ALA A 215 -10.93 17.05 4.01
CA ALA A 215 -9.56 17.07 3.46
C ALA A 215 -9.53 17.59 2.02
N LEU A 216 -10.47 17.14 1.17
CA LEU A 216 -10.60 17.63 -0.20
C LEU A 216 -10.97 19.12 -0.25
N ALA A 217 -11.91 19.57 0.55
CA ALA A 217 -12.28 20.99 0.62
C ALA A 217 -11.09 21.85 1.06
N VAL A 218 -10.35 21.43 2.11
CA VAL A 218 -9.13 22.13 2.56
C VAL A 218 -8.07 22.14 1.45
N ALA A 219 -7.86 21.00 0.76
CA ALA A 219 -6.93 20.91 -0.34
C ALA A 219 -7.23 21.91 -1.46
N LEU A 220 -8.50 22.02 -1.87
CA LEU A 220 -8.93 22.93 -2.92
C LEU A 220 -8.79 24.40 -2.52
N VAL A 221 -9.22 24.76 -1.30
CA VAL A 221 -9.07 26.13 -0.78
C VAL A 221 -7.61 26.55 -0.70
N ARG A 222 -6.74 25.67 -0.17
CA ARG A 222 -5.32 25.97 -0.04
C ARG A 222 -4.60 26.02 -1.39
N PHE A 223 -5.03 25.22 -2.36
CA PHE A 223 -4.47 25.24 -3.71
C PHE A 223 -4.70 26.58 -4.41
N GLN A 224 -5.87 27.20 -4.23
CA GLN A 224 -6.17 28.53 -4.78
C GLN A 224 -5.27 29.64 -4.20
N GLU A 225 -4.59 29.43 -3.06
CA GLU A 225 -3.61 30.37 -2.52
C GLU A 225 -2.32 30.46 -3.36
N GLY A 226 -2.10 29.52 -4.29
CA GLY A 226 -0.98 29.53 -5.24
C GLY A 226 0.39 29.26 -4.62
N ARG A 227 0.45 28.67 -3.43
CA ARG A 227 1.69 28.32 -2.73
C ARG A 227 1.63 26.88 -2.22
N PRO A 228 2.77 26.17 -2.13
CA PRO A 228 2.82 24.85 -1.53
C PRO A 228 2.34 24.85 -0.08
N PHE A 229 1.67 23.78 0.32
CA PHE A 229 1.06 23.69 1.65
C PHE A 229 1.03 22.25 2.18
N PHE A 230 0.97 22.15 3.49
CA PHE A 230 0.59 20.94 4.21
C PHE A 230 -0.58 21.23 5.14
N ALA A 231 -1.52 20.28 5.25
CA ALA A 231 -2.59 20.35 6.24
C ALA A 231 -2.88 18.97 6.84
N ASN A 232 -2.95 18.90 8.17
CA ASN A 232 -3.41 17.71 8.88
C ASN A 232 -4.92 17.81 9.11
N CYS A 233 -5.72 17.12 8.29
CA CYS A 233 -7.18 17.04 8.43
C CYS A 233 -7.63 15.81 9.25
N TYR A 234 -6.71 15.13 9.94
CA TYR A 234 -6.99 13.98 10.80
C TYR A 234 -6.34 14.09 12.20
N PRO A 235 -6.45 15.27 12.86
CA PRO A 235 -5.70 15.57 14.08
C PRO A 235 -6.12 14.73 15.30
N ARG A 236 -7.29 14.07 15.26
CA ARG A 236 -7.72 13.16 16.34
C ARG A 236 -6.88 11.88 16.44
N VAL A 237 -6.13 11.54 15.39
CA VAL A 237 -5.29 10.33 15.32
C VAL A 237 -3.84 10.68 14.99
N VAL A 238 -3.64 11.60 14.04
CA VAL A 238 -2.32 11.96 13.55
C VAL A 238 -1.74 13.11 14.34
N THR A 239 -0.64 12.84 15.03
CA THR A 239 0.15 13.82 15.79
C THR A 239 1.44 14.16 15.05
N GLU A 240 2.14 15.19 15.48
CA GLU A 240 3.42 15.61 14.88
C GLU A 240 4.46 14.49 14.90
N ASN A 241 4.57 13.74 15.99
CA ASN A 241 5.58 12.71 16.20
C ASN A 241 5.10 11.29 15.85
N GLY A 242 3.82 11.09 15.49
CA GLY A 242 3.24 9.78 15.20
C GLY A 242 3.30 8.85 16.43
N SER A 243 3.79 7.62 16.22
CA SER A 243 3.95 6.61 17.27
C SER A 243 5.43 6.30 17.53
N PRO A 244 6.08 6.98 18.50
CA PRO A 244 7.50 6.76 18.81
C PRO A 244 7.83 5.32 19.19
N GLN A 245 6.89 4.62 19.84
CA GLN A 245 7.04 3.20 20.18
C GLN A 245 7.16 2.31 18.94
N ALA A 246 6.28 2.54 17.94
CA ALA A 246 6.31 1.76 16.71
C ALA A 246 7.57 2.07 15.88
N GLN A 247 7.93 3.34 15.78
CA GLN A 247 9.14 3.78 15.08
C GLN A 247 10.38 3.14 15.71
N LYS A 248 10.56 3.26 17.03
CA LYS A 248 11.68 2.68 17.76
C LYS A 248 11.80 1.17 17.56
N LEU A 249 10.68 0.43 17.61
CA LEU A 249 10.68 -1.02 17.38
C LEU A 249 11.18 -1.38 15.97
N VAL A 250 10.75 -0.62 14.96
CA VAL A 250 11.21 -0.83 13.58
C VAL A 250 12.69 -0.49 13.44
N GLU A 251 13.14 0.62 13.99
CA GLU A 251 14.54 1.05 13.98
C GLU A 251 15.49 0.06 14.68
N GLU A 252 15.03 -0.59 15.75
CA GLU A 252 15.80 -1.62 16.47
C GLU A 252 15.95 -2.92 15.65
N MET A 253 15.02 -3.20 14.75
CA MET A 253 14.94 -4.54 14.12
C MET A 253 15.15 -4.53 12.62
N MET A 254 14.86 -3.43 11.95
CA MET A 254 14.96 -3.32 10.49
C MET A 254 15.84 -2.15 10.08
N GLU A 255 16.38 -2.26 8.89
CA GLU A 255 17.15 -1.20 8.22
C GLU A 255 16.59 -0.94 6.82
N PRO A 256 16.71 0.30 6.31
CA PRO A 256 16.31 0.63 4.94
C PRO A 256 17.14 -0.16 3.92
N CYS A 257 16.48 -0.53 2.83
CA CYS A 257 17.13 -1.14 1.66
C CYS A 257 16.46 -0.67 0.37
N ASP A 258 17.12 -0.85 -0.74
CA ASP A 258 16.52 -0.62 -2.05
C ASP A 258 15.40 -1.62 -2.28
N SER A 259 14.29 -1.15 -2.85
CA SER A 259 13.13 -2.00 -3.10
C SER A 259 12.52 -1.72 -4.47
N GLU A 260 12.20 -2.79 -5.18
CA GLU A 260 11.44 -2.70 -6.41
C GLU A 260 9.95 -2.48 -6.10
N TRP A 261 9.38 -1.43 -6.68
CA TRP A 261 7.95 -1.15 -6.65
C TRP A 261 7.34 -1.48 -8.01
N ARG A 262 6.30 -2.27 -8.01
CA ARG A 262 5.59 -2.61 -9.24
C ARG A 262 5.17 -1.33 -9.96
N GLY A 263 5.67 -1.17 -11.20
CA GLY A 263 5.38 -0.01 -12.04
C GLY A 263 6.25 1.22 -11.80
N LEU A 264 6.90 1.36 -10.65
CA LEU A 264 7.78 2.49 -10.35
C LEU A 264 9.27 2.14 -10.48
N GLY A 265 9.60 0.84 -10.60
CA GLY A 265 10.98 0.35 -10.62
C GLY A 265 11.62 0.33 -9.23
N VAL A 266 12.95 0.36 -9.20
CA VAL A 266 13.71 0.36 -7.94
C VAL A 266 13.74 1.77 -7.35
N ILE A 267 13.22 1.91 -6.14
CA ILE A 267 13.30 3.14 -5.34
C ILE A 267 14.31 2.90 -4.21
N LYS A 268 15.36 3.71 -4.18
CA LYS A 268 16.42 3.58 -3.19
C LYS A 268 15.92 3.83 -1.78
N GLY A 269 16.35 2.99 -0.83
CA GLY A 269 16.01 3.15 0.59
C GLY A 269 14.53 3.00 0.94
N SER A 270 13.70 2.54 0.01
CA SER A 270 12.23 2.47 0.19
C SER A 270 11.72 1.13 0.68
N GLY A 271 12.59 0.16 0.86
CA GLY A 271 12.28 -1.13 1.45
C GLY A 271 12.82 -1.25 2.85
N MET A 272 12.32 -2.24 3.59
CA MET A 272 12.79 -2.57 4.93
C MET A 272 13.23 -4.04 4.98
N ARG A 273 14.41 -4.31 5.51
CA ARG A 273 14.91 -5.66 5.76
C ARG A 273 15.33 -5.81 7.21
N LEU A 274 15.31 -7.03 7.72
CA LEU A 274 15.81 -7.31 9.07
C LEU A 274 17.31 -7.01 9.15
N GLN A 275 17.73 -6.35 10.25
CA GLN A 275 19.13 -6.16 10.58
C GLN A 275 19.82 -7.50 10.82
N GLU A 276 21.16 -7.53 10.75
CA GLU A 276 21.96 -8.77 10.84
C GLU A 276 21.69 -9.56 12.13
N GLU A 277 21.48 -8.87 13.24
CA GLU A 277 21.14 -9.48 14.53
C GLU A 277 19.87 -10.37 14.47
N TRP A 278 18.95 -10.08 13.56
CA TRP A 278 17.67 -10.77 13.36
C TRP A 278 17.69 -11.72 12.15
N SER A 279 18.85 -11.94 11.54
CA SER A 279 19.02 -12.70 10.28
C SER A 279 18.50 -14.14 10.37
N ALA A 280 18.49 -14.75 11.55
CA ALA A 280 17.92 -16.08 11.77
C ALA A 280 16.41 -16.18 11.45
N PHE A 281 15.72 -15.04 11.45
CA PHE A 281 14.30 -14.92 11.11
C PHE A 281 14.06 -14.38 9.70
N ASP A 282 15.11 -14.03 8.95
CA ASP A 282 15.01 -13.64 7.54
C ASP A 282 14.90 -14.88 6.67
N ALA A 283 13.74 -15.07 6.05
CA ALA A 283 13.50 -16.24 5.19
C ALA A 283 14.47 -16.31 4.01
N ARG A 284 14.89 -15.19 3.41
CA ARG A 284 15.85 -15.18 2.31
C ARG A 284 17.19 -15.77 2.74
N LYS A 285 17.72 -15.32 3.88
CA LYS A 285 18.98 -15.81 4.44
C LYS A 285 18.86 -17.24 4.94
N LYS A 286 17.82 -17.53 5.73
CA LYS A 286 17.57 -18.83 6.37
C LYS A 286 17.47 -19.97 5.34
N TYR A 287 16.73 -19.76 4.25
CA TYR A 287 16.50 -20.78 3.24
C TYR A 287 17.38 -20.63 2.00
N LYS A 288 18.30 -19.65 1.99
CA LYS A 288 19.21 -19.36 0.88
C LYS A 288 18.45 -19.24 -0.45
N ILE A 289 17.44 -18.35 -0.48
CA ILE A 289 16.63 -18.12 -1.67
C ILE A 289 17.53 -17.52 -2.76
N PRO A 290 17.59 -18.12 -3.96
CA PRO A 290 18.33 -17.53 -5.06
C PRO A 290 17.66 -16.21 -5.52
N PRO A 291 18.40 -15.30 -6.16
CA PRO A 291 17.79 -14.14 -6.79
C PRO A 291 16.73 -14.56 -7.82
N ILE A 292 15.47 -14.20 -7.59
CA ILE A 292 14.35 -14.52 -8.48
C ILE A 292 13.85 -13.24 -9.12
N GLN A 293 14.03 -13.14 -10.44
CA GLN A 293 13.49 -12.02 -11.21
C GLN A 293 12.09 -12.37 -11.72
N GLY A 294 11.06 -11.72 -11.16
CA GLY A 294 9.69 -11.92 -11.58
C GLY A 294 9.37 -11.21 -12.90
N LYS A 295 8.44 -11.80 -13.66
CA LYS A 295 7.96 -11.23 -14.93
C LYS A 295 6.46 -10.92 -14.83
N ALA A 296 6.12 -9.62 -14.86
CA ALA A 296 4.74 -9.19 -14.93
C ALA A 296 4.10 -9.56 -16.29
N ASN A 297 2.79 -9.80 -16.29
CA ASN A 297 2.08 -9.98 -17.55
C ASN A 297 2.13 -8.67 -18.36
N PRO A 298 2.65 -8.68 -19.61
CA PRO A 298 2.84 -7.46 -20.39
C PRO A 298 1.52 -6.77 -20.81
N ALA A 299 0.40 -7.47 -20.77
CA ALA A 299 -0.92 -6.88 -21.03
C ALA A 299 -1.43 -6.04 -19.85
N CYS A 300 -0.85 -6.18 -18.66
CA CYS A 300 -1.28 -5.46 -17.45
C CYS A 300 -0.66 -4.07 -17.39
N ARG A 301 -1.48 -3.03 -17.29
CA ARG A 301 -1.06 -1.64 -17.13
C ARG A 301 -1.09 -1.14 -15.68
N CYS A 302 -1.07 -2.05 -14.72
CA CYS A 302 -1.10 -1.71 -13.28
C CYS A 302 -0.03 -0.66 -12.91
N GLY A 303 1.17 -0.76 -13.48
CA GLY A 303 2.24 0.21 -13.26
C GLY A 303 1.90 1.63 -13.74
N ASP A 304 1.25 1.77 -14.89
CA ASP A 304 0.82 3.07 -15.40
C ASP A 304 -0.31 3.67 -14.54
N VAL A 305 -1.24 2.81 -14.10
CA VAL A 305 -2.34 3.24 -13.21
C VAL A 305 -1.78 3.76 -11.88
N LEU A 306 -0.81 3.07 -11.27
CA LEU A 306 -0.20 3.48 -10.01
C LEU A 306 0.63 4.77 -10.10
N GLN A 307 1.01 5.17 -11.32
CA GLN A 307 1.69 6.44 -11.59
C GLN A 307 0.71 7.55 -12.00
N GLY A 308 -0.59 7.28 -12.06
CA GLY A 308 -1.59 8.24 -12.54
C GLY A 308 -1.48 8.55 -14.05
N LYS A 309 -0.79 7.70 -14.84
CA LYS A 309 -0.61 7.89 -16.29
C LYS A 309 -1.82 7.43 -17.11
N CYS A 310 -2.65 6.57 -16.55
CA CYS A 310 -3.90 6.12 -17.16
C CYS A 310 -4.89 5.67 -16.08
N LYS A 311 -6.16 5.65 -16.45
CA LYS A 311 -7.23 5.08 -15.62
C LYS A 311 -7.27 3.55 -15.78
N PRO A 312 -7.83 2.79 -14.82
CA PRO A 312 -8.06 1.36 -15.00
C PRO A 312 -8.87 1.00 -16.26
N SER A 313 -9.85 1.83 -16.62
CA SER A 313 -10.66 1.69 -17.85
C SER A 313 -9.84 1.73 -19.16
N ASP A 314 -8.69 2.42 -19.17
CA ASP A 314 -7.81 2.50 -20.34
C ASP A 314 -6.99 1.22 -20.55
N CYS A 315 -7.03 0.29 -19.61
CA CYS A 315 -6.32 -0.99 -19.72
C CYS A 315 -7.16 -1.97 -20.56
N LYS A 316 -6.60 -2.45 -21.68
CA LYS A 316 -7.30 -3.33 -22.64
C LYS A 316 -7.85 -4.62 -22.03
N VAL A 317 -7.25 -5.10 -20.94
CA VAL A 317 -7.69 -6.34 -20.27
C VAL A 317 -8.66 -6.08 -19.11
N PHE A 318 -8.84 -4.84 -18.68
CA PHE A 318 -9.70 -4.46 -17.56
C PHE A 318 -11.16 -4.84 -17.82
N GLY A 319 -11.81 -5.48 -16.85
CA GLY A 319 -13.21 -5.89 -16.89
C GLY A 319 -13.55 -6.97 -17.94
N LYS A 320 -12.56 -7.41 -18.73
CA LYS A 320 -12.70 -8.46 -19.76
C LYS A 320 -11.98 -9.73 -19.32
N VAL A 321 -10.68 -9.77 -19.51
CA VAL A 321 -9.80 -10.87 -19.08
C VAL A 321 -9.38 -10.68 -17.63
N CYS A 322 -9.12 -9.44 -17.21
CA CYS A 322 -8.73 -9.09 -15.84
C CYS A 322 -9.96 -8.74 -15.01
N THR A 323 -10.38 -9.65 -14.17
CA THR A 323 -11.51 -9.52 -13.24
C THR A 323 -11.06 -9.92 -11.82
N PRO A 324 -11.83 -9.63 -10.75
CA PRO A 324 -11.51 -10.10 -9.40
C PRO A 324 -11.41 -11.62 -9.30
N GLN A 325 -12.11 -12.38 -10.15
CA GLN A 325 -12.04 -13.84 -10.20
C GLN A 325 -10.79 -14.32 -10.94
N HIS A 326 -10.39 -13.62 -11.99
CA HIS A 326 -9.24 -13.93 -12.85
C HIS A 326 -8.30 -12.73 -12.96
N PRO A 327 -7.59 -12.36 -11.89
CA PRO A 327 -6.75 -11.17 -11.88
C PRO A 327 -5.50 -11.37 -12.73
N VAL A 328 -5.22 -10.43 -13.63
CA VAL A 328 -3.98 -10.37 -14.42
C VAL A 328 -2.91 -9.55 -13.69
N GLY A 329 -3.32 -8.63 -12.83
CA GLY A 329 -2.43 -7.82 -12.02
C GLY A 329 -2.90 -7.68 -10.57
N ALA A 330 -1.98 -7.34 -9.67
CA ALA A 330 -2.24 -7.23 -8.24
C ALA A 330 -3.32 -6.21 -7.88
N CYS A 331 -3.43 -5.10 -8.62
CA CYS A 331 -4.45 -4.07 -8.37
C CYS A 331 -5.90 -4.55 -8.52
N MET A 332 -6.12 -5.68 -9.21
CA MET A 332 -7.45 -6.29 -9.33
C MET A 332 -7.75 -7.28 -8.20
N VAL A 333 -6.71 -7.70 -7.45
CA VAL A 333 -6.86 -8.68 -6.34
C VAL A 333 -7.27 -8.02 -5.06
N SER A 334 -6.54 -6.97 -4.66
CA SER A 334 -6.77 -6.29 -3.38
C SER A 334 -7.98 -5.36 -3.48
N GLY A 335 -8.84 -5.37 -2.46
CA GLY A 335 -9.94 -4.41 -2.32
C GLY A 335 -9.48 -2.95 -2.28
N GLU A 336 -8.23 -2.71 -1.89
CA GLU A 336 -7.59 -1.39 -1.90
C GLU A 336 -6.91 -1.03 -3.23
N GLY A 337 -6.93 -1.92 -4.20
CA GLY A 337 -6.34 -1.70 -5.51
C GLY A 337 -7.22 -0.81 -6.39
N ALA A 338 -6.59 0.12 -7.11
CA ALA A 338 -7.30 1.03 -8.01
C ALA A 338 -8.20 0.28 -9.01
N CYS A 339 -7.69 -0.77 -9.67
CA CYS A 339 -8.49 -1.55 -10.61
C CYS A 339 -9.69 -2.23 -9.94
N SER A 340 -9.51 -2.80 -8.74
CA SER A 340 -10.60 -3.42 -7.99
C SER A 340 -11.67 -2.41 -7.60
N ALA A 341 -11.27 -1.24 -7.09
CA ALA A 341 -12.20 -0.17 -6.72
C ALA A 341 -13.00 0.34 -7.94
N TYR A 342 -12.33 0.58 -9.08
CA TYR A 342 -13.00 0.92 -10.33
C TYR A 342 -13.96 -0.17 -10.80
N TYR A 343 -13.58 -1.44 -10.69
CA TYR A 343 -14.44 -2.56 -11.10
C TYR A 343 -15.69 -2.68 -10.24
N MET A 344 -15.55 -2.49 -8.93
CA MET A 344 -16.67 -2.68 -7.99
C MET A 344 -17.62 -1.48 -7.93
N TYR A 345 -17.10 -0.26 -8.05
CA TYR A 345 -17.86 0.95 -7.77
C TYR A 345 -17.89 1.95 -8.92
N GLY A 346 -17.03 1.80 -9.93
CA GLY A 346 -17.03 2.65 -11.13
C GLY A 346 -18.34 2.46 -11.89
N GLY A 347 -19.12 3.54 -12.02
CA GLY A 347 -20.34 3.54 -12.82
C GLY A 347 -20.04 3.40 -14.32
N ALA A 348 -21.06 3.13 -15.14
CA ALA A 348 -20.93 3.05 -16.60
C ALA A 348 -20.34 4.35 -17.23
N GLU A 349 -20.42 5.47 -16.54
CA GLU A 349 -19.87 6.77 -16.96
C GLU A 349 -18.34 6.87 -16.71
N GLU A 350 -17.83 6.22 -15.66
CA GLU A 350 -16.37 6.18 -15.38
C GLU A 350 -15.66 5.06 -16.15
N MET A 351 -16.43 4.12 -16.74
CA MET A 351 -15.91 3.03 -17.56
C MET A 351 -15.85 3.35 -19.06
N LYS A 352 -16.34 4.53 -19.47
CA LYS A 352 -16.19 5.08 -20.81
C LYS A 352 -14.97 5.98 -20.89
#